data_4bf6006d5dc797c484c69c2cdd64392a
#
_entry.id   4bf6006d5dc797c484c69c2cdd64392a
#
_cell.length_a   1.000
_cell.length_b   1.000
_cell.length_c   1.000
_cell.angle_alpha   90.00
_cell.angle_beta   90.00
_cell.angle_gamma   90.00
#
_symmetry.space_group_name_H-M   'P 1'
#
loop_
_entity.id
_entity.type
_entity.pdbx_description
1 polymer ?
#
loop_
_entity_poly.entity_id
_entity_poly.type
_entity_poly.pdbx_seq_one_letter_code
_entity_poly.pdbx_strand_id
1 'polypeptide(L)'
;IAGEIAERFREIMVDEYQDSNEIQDAIFEALTADKQNCFMVGDVKQSIYQFRLANPEIFIEKYNTYSSAEKAKAGEGRRVLLSHNFRSSAGIISAVNDVFSLCMSPKMGGLVYGPDEQLQEGIPHISINEPEVSLYAIDVQNDTYAEESAFVADQICELLNGKHFVRDGENLRTVQPEDIVILLRSPSSV
;
A
#
# COMPACT_ATOMS: atom_id res chain seq x y z
N ILE A 1 26.35 -19.34 16.58
CA ILE A 1 26.08 -17.88 16.60
C ILE A 1 24.61 -17.61 16.19
N ALA A 2 24.13 -18.05 15.02
CA ALA A 2 22.73 -17.79 14.63
C ALA A 2 21.72 -18.39 15.61
N GLY A 3 21.89 -19.65 16.04
CA GLY A 3 21.05 -20.32 17.03
C GLY A 3 21.04 -19.62 18.39
N GLU A 4 22.20 -19.17 18.89
CA GLU A 4 22.29 -18.42 20.15
C GLU A 4 21.57 -17.08 20.10
N ILE A 5 21.58 -16.42 18.93
CA ILE A 5 20.85 -15.17 18.70
C ILE A 5 19.35 -15.47 18.60
N ALA A 6 18.97 -16.53 17.87
CA ALA A 6 17.59 -16.95 17.71
C ALA A 6 16.89 -17.26 19.06
N GLU A 7 17.65 -17.81 20.05
CA GLU A 7 17.12 -18.07 21.39
C GLU A 7 16.69 -16.82 22.16
N ARG A 8 17.17 -15.63 21.77
CA ARG A 8 16.82 -14.36 22.43
C ARG A 8 15.44 -13.85 22.02
N PHE A 9 14.90 -14.34 20.90
CA PHE A 9 13.63 -13.85 20.38
C PHE A 9 12.52 -14.88 20.65
N ARG A 10 11.40 -14.41 21.20
CA ARG A 10 10.18 -15.21 21.31
C ARG A 10 9.40 -15.15 20.01
N GLU A 11 9.34 -13.98 19.41
CA GLU A 11 8.63 -13.68 18.19
C GLU A 11 9.47 -12.72 17.34
N ILE A 12 9.41 -12.88 16.06
CA ILE A 12 10.02 -12.00 15.06
C ILE A 12 8.90 -11.43 14.22
N MET A 13 8.77 -10.13 14.17
CA MET A 13 7.76 -9.44 13.37
C MET A 13 8.46 -8.60 12.31
N VAL A 14 8.11 -8.81 11.06
CA VAL A 14 8.67 -8.08 9.93
C VAL A 14 7.53 -7.38 9.20
N ASP A 15 7.62 -6.06 9.13
CA ASP A 15 6.70 -5.23 8.37
C ASP A 15 7.26 -4.92 6.99
N GLU A 16 6.38 -4.55 6.06
CA GLU A 16 6.74 -4.23 4.66
C GLU A 16 7.59 -5.35 4.01
N TYR A 17 7.21 -6.59 4.24
CA TYR A 17 8.03 -7.74 3.83
C TYR A 17 8.25 -7.82 2.32
N GLN A 18 7.37 -7.24 1.48
CA GLN A 18 7.52 -7.15 0.03
C GLN A 18 8.77 -6.37 -0.39
N ASP A 19 9.34 -5.56 0.50
CA ASP A 19 10.56 -4.78 0.24
C ASP A 19 11.84 -5.47 0.73
N SER A 20 11.73 -6.72 1.16
CA SER A 20 12.87 -7.53 1.59
C SER A 20 13.65 -8.08 0.38
N ASN A 21 14.92 -8.39 0.63
CA ASN A 21 15.80 -9.08 -0.32
C ASN A 21 16.23 -10.45 0.21
N GLU A 22 16.93 -11.23 -0.61
CA GLU A 22 17.35 -12.61 -0.27
C GLU A 22 18.25 -12.66 0.97
N ILE A 23 19.07 -11.65 1.21
CA ILE A 23 19.94 -11.61 2.39
C ILE A 23 19.13 -11.40 3.66
N GLN A 24 18.16 -10.48 3.60
CA GLN A 24 17.26 -10.22 4.73
C GLN A 24 16.38 -11.45 5.01
N ASP A 25 15.84 -12.09 3.99
CA ASP A 25 15.06 -13.31 4.13
C ASP A 25 15.88 -14.42 4.77
N ALA A 26 17.10 -14.65 4.29
CA ALA A 26 18.01 -15.64 4.89
C ALA A 26 18.34 -15.33 6.37
N ILE A 27 18.43 -14.05 6.74
CA ILE A 27 18.62 -13.65 8.14
C ILE A 27 17.37 -13.97 8.96
N PHE A 28 16.17 -13.65 8.45
CA PHE A 28 14.92 -13.96 9.15
C PHE A 28 14.73 -15.47 9.32
N GLU A 29 15.03 -16.25 8.28
CA GLU A 29 14.99 -17.72 8.36
C GLU A 29 15.99 -18.28 9.38
N ALA A 30 17.21 -17.76 9.41
CA ALA A 30 18.23 -18.18 10.38
C ALA A 30 17.87 -17.82 11.83
N LEU A 31 17.13 -16.73 12.03
CA LEU A 31 16.67 -16.30 13.35
C LEU A 31 15.41 -17.04 13.82
N THR A 32 14.57 -17.47 12.90
CA THR A 32 13.37 -18.25 13.20
C THR A 32 13.69 -19.70 13.47
N ALA A 33 14.63 -20.26 12.72
CA ALA A 33 15.00 -21.68 12.78
C ALA A 33 13.74 -22.57 12.90
N ASP A 34 13.76 -23.55 13.79
CA ASP A 34 12.65 -24.50 13.98
C ASP A 34 11.48 -23.95 14.83
N LYS A 35 11.54 -22.67 15.27
CA LYS A 35 10.57 -22.12 16.23
C LYS A 35 9.25 -21.70 15.61
N GLN A 36 9.19 -21.51 14.29
CA GLN A 36 7.99 -21.04 13.57
C GLN A 36 7.38 -19.77 14.19
N ASN A 37 8.23 -18.87 14.63
CA ASN A 37 7.89 -17.67 15.40
C ASN A 37 8.05 -16.38 14.59
N CYS A 38 8.07 -16.46 13.25
CA CYS A 38 8.12 -15.30 12.37
C CYS A 38 6.73 -14.91 11.89
N PHE A 39 6.39 -13.67 12.09
CA PHE A 39 5.18 -13.02 11.58
C PHE A 39 5.59 -11.96 10.56
N MET A 40 5.15 -12.13 9.32
CA MET A 40 5.47 -11.25 8.22
C MET A 40 4.20 -10.53 7.76
N VAL A 41 4.28 -9.22 7.61
CA VAL A 41 3.21 -8.39 7.05
C VAL A 41 3.74 -7.69 5.81
N GLY A 42 2.93 -7.58 4.80
CA GLY A 42 3.28 -6.88 3.57
C GLY A 42 2.14 -6.87 2.57
N ASP A 43 2.33 -6.09 1.54
CA ASP A 43 1.42 -6.02 0.40
C ASP A 43 2.23 -6.00 -0.91
N VAL A 44 2.18 -7.09 -1.65
CA VAL A 44 2.90 -7.23 -2.93
C VAL A 44 2.58 -6.08 -3.89
N LYS A 45 1.35 -5.56 -3.85
CA LYS A 45 0.91 -4.44 -4.69
C LYS A 45 1.63 -3.13 -4.40
N GLN A 46 2.25 -3.01 -3.22
CA GLN A 46 3.02 -1.85 -2.78
C GLN A 46 4.52 -2.00 -2.96
N SER A 47 4.98 -3.05 -3.64
CA SER A 47 6.41 -3.28 -3.89
C SER A 47 6.94 -2.28 -4.92
N ILE A 48 7.54 -1.20 -4.44
CA ILE A 48 8.11 -0.12 -5.25
C ILE A 48 9.62 0.02 -5.13
N TYR A 49 10.29 -0.82 -4.31
CA TYR A 49 11.72 -0.71 -4.02
C TYR A 49 12.60 -1.73 -4.75
N GLN A 50 12.14 -2.31 -5.87
CA GLN A 50 12.98 -3.21 -6.69
C GLN A 50 14.29 -2.56 -7.15
N PHE A 51 14.29 -1.24 -7.41
CA PHE A 51 15.50 -0.48 -7.73
C PHE A 51 16.50 -0.37 -6.56
N ARG A 52 16.10 -0.76 -5.34
CA ARG A 52 16.92 -0.89 -4.13
C ARG A 52 17.18 -2.35 -3.77
N LEU A 53 17.11 -3.25 -4.74
CA LEU A 53 17.35 -4.68 -4.58
C LEU A 53 16.27 -5.41 -3.76
N ALA A 54 15.09 -4.83 -3.56
CA ALA A 54 13.96 -5.57 -3.02
C ALA A 54 13.51 -6.64 -4.02
N ASN A 55 13.20 -7.83 -3.51
CA ASN A 55 12.71 -8.94 -4.32
C ASN A 55 11.32 -9.40 -3.84
N PRO A 56 10.24 -8.88 -4.43
CA PRO A 56 8.88 -9.25 -4.03
C PRO A 56 8.53 -10.72 -4.31
N GLU A 57 9.29 -11.42 -5.17
CA GLU A 57 9.08 -12.83 -5.48
C GLU A 57 9.16 -13.70 -4.20
N ILE A 58 10.02 -13.33 -3.25
CA ILE A 58 10.16 -14.02 -1.96
C ILE A 58 8.82 -14.01 -1.20
N PHE A 59 8.14 -12.87 -1.18
CA PHE A 59 6.85 -12.77 -0.52
C PHE A 59 5.73 -13.44 -1.31
N ILE A 60 5.75 -13.35 -2.64
CA ILE A 60 4.81 -14.03 -3.53
C ILE A 60 4.93 -15.56 -3.36
N GLU A 61 6.14 -16.10 -3.23
CA GLU A 61 6.35 -17.53 -3.01
C GLU A 61 5.72 -17.97 -1.69
N LYS A 62 5.97 -17.24 -0.59
CA LYS A 62 5.34 -17.49 0.71
C LYS A 62 3.81 -17.39 0.62
N TYR A 63 3.30 -16.36 -0.08
CA TYR A 63 1.87 -16.16 -0.32
C TYR A 63 1.24 -17.38 -1.03
N ASN A 64 1.90 -17.92 -2.02
CA ASN A 64 1.39 -19.05 -2.81
C ASN A 64 1.54 -20.41 -2.09
N THR A 65 2.54 -20.57 -1.23
CA THR A 65 2.85 -21.85 -0.57
C THR A 65 2.18 -21.99 0.79
N TYR A 66 1.93 -20.89 1.50
CA TYR A 66 1.30 -20.95 2.82
C TYR A 66 -0.20 -21.25 2.70
N SER A 67 -0.68 -22.14 3.55
CA SER A 67 -2.10 -22.48 3.64
C SER A 67 -2.91 -21.33 4.23
N SER A 68 -4.19 -21.21 3.83
CA SER A 68 -5.07 -20.26 4.51
C SER A 68 -5.20 -20.59 6.00
N ALA A 69 -5.43 -19.58 6.84
CA ALA A 69 -5.45 -19.76 8.29
C ALA A 69 -6.46 -20.82 8.77
N GLU A 70 -7.57 -20.99 8.04
CA GLU A 70 -8.60 -21.98 8.36
C GLU A 70 -8.20 -23.42 8.01
N LYS A 71 -7.27 -23.58 7.06
CA LYS A 71 -6.84 -24.90 6.55
C LYS A 71 -5.48 -25.34 7.07
N ALA A 72 -4.67 -24.40 7.56
CA ALA A 72 -3.32 -24.68 8.02
C ALA A 72 -3.30 -25.59 9.25
N LYS A 73 -2.48 -26.63 9.19
CA LYS A 73 -2.25 -27.55 10.31
C LYS A 73 -1.18 -26.99 11.25
N ALA A 74 -1.07 -27.60 12.41
CA ALA A 74 0.01 -27.27 13.35
C ALA A 74 1.38 -27.50 12.66
N GLY A 75 2.24 -26.48 12.71
CA GLY A 75 3.56 -26.54 12.09
C GLY A 75 3.63 -26.09 10.61
N GLU A 76 2.51 -25.75 10.00
CA GLU A 76 2.48 -25.19 8.64
C GLU A 76 2.49 -23.66 8.66
N GLY A 77 3.06 -23.05 7.61
CA GLY A 77 2.94 -21.62 7.37
C GLY A 77 1.48 -21.24 7.12
N ARG A 78 1.04 -20.14 7.74
CA ARG A 78 -0.34 -19.64 7.66
C ARG A 78 -0.38 -18.31 6.95
N ARG A 79 -1.33 -18.20 6.02
CA ARG A 79 -1.64 -16.96 5.33
C ARG A 79 -2.97 -16.40 5.84
N VAL A 80 -2.94 -15.11 6.21
CA VAL A 80 -4.13 -14.32 6.57
C VAL A 80 -4.23 -13.18 5.58
N LEU A 81 -5.40 -13.01 4.94
CA LEU A 81 -5.68 -11.90 4.05
C LEU A 81 -6.32 -10.76 4.83
N LEU A 82 -5.74 -9.56 4.72
CA LEU A 82 -6.25 -8.35 5.32
C LEU A 82 -6.82 -7.45 4.23
N SER A 83 -8.04 -7.71 3.79
CA SER A 83 -8.69 -7.00 2.69
C SER A 83 -9.41 -5.72 3.13
N HIS A 84 -9.73 -5.57 4.42
CA HIS A 84 -10.47 -4.41 4.93
C HIS A 84 -9.56 -3.21 5.14
N ASN A 85 -9.90 -2.11 4.49
CA ASN A 85 -9.24 -0.82 4.63
C ASN A 85 -10.06 0.08 5.57
N PHE A 86 -9.45 0.51 6.66
CA PHE A 86 -10.05 1.36 7.70
C PHE A 86 -9.64 2.82 7.58
N ARG A 87 -8.83 3.16 6.58
CA ARG A 87 -8.26 4.50 6.39
C ARG A 87 -8.99 5.32 5.35
N SER A 88 -9.34 4.69 4.21
CA SER A 88 -9.84 5.38 3.02
C SER A 88 -11.34 5.22 2.90
N SER A 89 -12.00 6.21 2.30
CA SER A 89 -13.43 6.18 1.96
C SER A 89 -13.72 5.21 0.81
N ALA A 90 -14.98 4.86 0.66
CA ALA A 90 -15.45 3.91 -0.35
C ALA A 90 -15.10 4.34 -1.78
N GLY A 91 -15.20 5.63 -2.11
CA GLY A 91 -14.87 6.15 -3.44
C GLY A 91 -13.40 6.01 -3.77
N ILE A 92 -12.51 6.25 -2.80
CA ILE A 92 -11.07 6.04 -2.97
C ILE A 92 -10.75 4.55 -3.14
N ILE A 93 -11.34 3.69 -2.32
CA ILE A 93 -11.17 2.24 -2.41
C ILE A 93 -11.62 1.71 -3.78
N SER A 94 -12.79 2.18 -4.26
CA SER A 94 -13.31 1.80 -5.57
C SER A 94 -12.35 2.21 -6.69
N ALA A 95 -11.88 3.45 -6.69
CA ALA A 95 -10.95 3.95 -7.70
C ALA A 95 -9.63 3.18 -7.69
N VAL A 96 -9.10 2.84 -6.52
CA VAL A 96 -7.90 2.00 -6.40
C VAL A 96 -8.15 0.61 -6.98
N ASN A 97 -9.26 -0.04 -6.62
CA ASN A 97 -9.61 -1.36 -7.14
C ASN A 97 -9.77 -1.34 -8.68
N ASP A 98 -10.40 -0.30 -9.24
CA ASP A 98 -10.58 -0.14 -10.67
C ASP A 98 -9.24 -0.03 -11.40
N VAL A 99 -8.34 0.83 -10.90
CA VAL A 99 -7.01 1.00 -11.49
C VAL A 99 -6.21 -0.30 -11.41
N PHE A 100 -6.17 -0.95 -10.26
CA PHE A 100 -5.41 -2.19 -10.07
C PHE A 100 -6.00 -3.35 -10.89
N SER A 101 -7.31 -3.41 -11.06
CA SER A 101 -7.96 -4.42 -11.91
C SER A 101 -7.56 -4.29 -13.39
N LEU A 102 -7.24 -3.07 -13.84
CA LEU A 102 -6.79 -2.82 -15.20
C LEU A 102 -5.28 -3.03 -15.39
N CYS A 103 -4.48 -2.71 -14.38
CA CYS A 103 -3.02 -2.67 -14.49
C CYS A 103 -2.35 -3.97 -14.03
N MET A 104 -2.87 -4.61 -12.97
CA MET A 104 -2.20 -5.77 -12.36
C MET A 104 -2.42 -7.06 -13.13
N SER A 105 -1.35 -7.80 -13.29
CA SER A 105 -1.34 -9.12 -13.92
C SER A 105 -0.12 -9.90 -13.44
N PRO A 106 -0.01 -11.23 -13.68
CA PRO A 106 1.19 -11.99 -13.37
C PRO A 106 2.46 -11.46 -14.01
N LYS A 107 2.34 -10.75 -15.15
CA LYS A 107 3.47 -10.09 -15.80
C LYS A 107 3.77 -8.69 -15.25
N MET A 108 2.79 -8.05 -14.66
CA MET A 108 2.89 -6.72 -14.09
C MET A 108 2.37 -6.77 -12.65
N GLY A 109 3.28 -6.89 -11.69
CA GLY A 109 2.97 -6.96 -10.27
C GLY A 109 2.95 -8.37 -9.68
N GLY A 110 3.21 -9.43 -10.49
CA GLY A 110 3.45 -10.79 -9.98
C GLY A 110 2.21 -11.57 -9.53
N LEU A 111 1.01 -10.97 -9.52
CA LEU A 111 -0.22 -11.63 -9.07
C LEU A 111 -1.42 -11.31 -9.97
N VAL A 112 -2.47 -12.11 -9.85
CA VAL A 112 -3.77 -11.85 -10.46
C VAL A 112 -4.61 -11.04 -9.50
N TYR A 113 -5.02 -9.84 -9.91
CA TYR A 113 -5.89 -8.99 -9.09
C TYR A 113 -7.34 -9.49 -9.15
N GLY A 114 -7.70 -10.30 -8.19
CA GLY A 114 -9.02 -10.89 -8.05
C GLY A 114 -9.74 -10.43 -6.77
N PRO A 115 -10.89 -11.03 -6.44
CA PRO A 115 -11.66 -10.68 -5.25
C PRO A 115 -10.89 -10.75 -3.93
N ASP A 116 -9.91 -11.66 -3.83
CA ASP A 116 -9.07 -11.82 -2.64
C ASP A 116 -8.07 -10.66 -2.46
N GLU A 117 -7.73 -9.97 -3.56
CA GLU A 117 -6.77 -8.87 -3.57
C GLU A 117 -7.44 -7.50 -3.49
N GLN A 118 -8.75 -7.44 -3.74
CA GLN A 118 -9.51 -6.20 -3.70
C GLN A 118 -9.64 -5.69 -2.28
N LEU A 119 -9.46 -4.38 -2.13
CA LEU A 119 -9.72 -3.68 -0.88
C LEU A 119 -11.23 -3.58 -0.64
N GLN A 120 -11.63 -3.76 0.61
CA GLN A 120 -12.99 -3.59 1.07
C GLN A 120 -13.06 -2.48 2.11
N GLU A 121 -14.15 -1.74 2.14
CA GLU A 121 -14.37 -0.74 3.18
C GLU A 121 -14.50 -1.43 4.54
N GLY A 122 -13.64 -1.07 5.47
CA GLY A 122 -13.62 -1.64 6.82
C GLY A 122 -14.57 -0.93 7.79
N ILE A 123 -14.74 0.38 7.61
CA ILE A 123 -15.67 1.21 8.38
C ILE A 123 -16.36 2.15 7.39
N PRO A 124 -17.68 2.23 7.38
CA PRO A 124 -18.39 3.18 6.53
C PRO A 124 -17.94 4.61 6.81
N HIS A 125 -17.42 5.27 5.77
CA HIS A 125 -17.05 6.67 5.82
C HIS A 125 -18.15 7.49 5.14
N ILE A 126 -18.56 8.56 5.79
CA ILE A 126 -19.46 9.52 5.15
C ILE A 126 -18.62 10.30 4.15
N SER A 127 -19.03 10.29 2.88
CA SER A 127 -18.43 11.18 1.88
C SER A 127 -18.70 12.63 2.28
N ILE A 128 -17.66 13.42 2.32
CA ILE A 128 -17.72 14.83 2.75
C ILE A 128 -17.66 15.74 1.52
N ASN A 129 -16.85 15.35 0.57
CA ASN A 129 -16.64 16.08 -0.68
C ASN A 129 -16.84 15.13 -1.85
N GLU A 130 -17.61 15.51 -2.82
CA GLU A 130 -17.80 14.72 -4.03
C GLU A 130 -17.42 15.53 -5.29
N PRO A 131 -16.74 14.93 -6.25
CA PRO A 131 -16.25 13.53 -6.23
C PRO A 131 -15.05 13.34 -5.30
N GLU A 132 -14.92 12.14 -4.69
CA GLU A 132 -13.78 11.78 -3.83
C GLU A 132 -12.48 11.53 -4.63
N VAL A 133 -12.63 11.16 -5.90
CA VAL A 133 -11.52 10.95 -6.84
C VAL A 133 -11.83 11.63 -8.14
N SER A 134 -10.88 12.41 -8.64
CA SER A 134 -10.98 13.10 -9.93
C SER A 134 -9.76 12.78 -10.77
N LEU A 135 -9.97 12.56 -12.06
CA LEU A 135 -8.92 12.38 -13.06
C LEU A 135 -8.96 13.57 -14.02
N TYR A 136 -7.85 14.23 -14.16
CA TYR A 136 -7.69 15.35 -15.08
C TYR A 136 -6.71 14.99 -16.20
N ALA A 137 -7.07 15.32 -17.44
CA ALA A 137 -6.18 15.26 -18.59
C ALA A 137 -5.90 16.69 -19.04
N ILE A 138 -4.64 17.09 -19.02
CA ILE A 138 -4.20 18.42 -19.38
C ILE A 138 -3.55 18.37 -20.76
N ASP A 139 -4.06 19.15 -21.72
CA ASP A 139 -3.44 19.31 -23.05
C ASP A 139 -2.39 20.43 -22.95
N VAL A 140 -1.13 20.03 -22.99
CA VAL A 140 0.01 20.92 -22.83
C VAL A 140 0.63 21.24 -24.17
N GLN A 141 0.74 22.53 -24.51
CA GLN A 141 1.18 22.97 -25.82
C GLN A 141 2.63 23.49 -25.86
N ASN A 142 3.12 24.11 -24.80
CA ASN A 142 4.41 24.81 -24.85
C ASN A 142 5.38 24.45 -23.71
N ASP A 143 4.96 24.55 -22.47
CA ASP A 143 5.78 24.25 -21.29
C ASP A 143 5.01 23.35 -20.35
N THR A 144 5.30 22.07 -20.43
CA THR A 144 4.62 21.01 -19.65
C THR A 144 4.62 21.30 -18.16
N TYR A 145 5.75 21.73 -17.61
CA TYR A 145 5.88 21.91 -16.16
C TYR A 145 5.15 23.15 -15.65
N ALA A 146 5.23 24.26 -16.39
CA ALA A 146 4.57 25.49 -15.99
C ALA A 146 3.03 25.36 -16.06
N GLU A 147 2.52 24.73 -17.11
CA GLU A 147 1.07 24.57 -17.29
C GLU A 147 0.51 23.55 -16.27
N GLU A 148 1.22 22.44 -16.01
CA GLU A 148 0.84 21.46 -14.99
C GLU A 148 0.89 22.08 -13.57
N SER A 149 1.95 22.81 -13.25
CA SER A 149 2.10 23.47 -11.95
C SER A 149 1.03 24.53 -11.71
N ALA A 150 0.67 25.30 -12.72
CA ALA A 150 -0.41 26.29 -12.63
C ALA A 150 -1.75 25.59 -12.36
N PHE A 151 -2.04 24.52 -13.08
CA PHE A 151 -3.26 23.74 -12.85
C PHE A 151 -3.32 23.18 -11.41
N VAL A 152 -2.22 22.58 -10.93
CA VAL A 152 -2.15 22.05 -9.55
C VAL A 152 -2.35 23.16 -8.53
N ALA A 153 -1.73 24.35 -8.75
CA ALA A 153 -1.90 25.49 -7.87
C ALA A 153 -3.35 25.97 -7.81
N ASP A 154 -4.03 26.01 -8.96
CA ASP A 154 -5.44 26.38 -9.03
C ASP A 154 -6.33 25.38 -8.27
N GLN A 155 -6.05 24.06 -8.40
CA GLN A 155 -6.76 23.03 -7.65
C GLN A 155 -6.54 23.19 -6.13
N ILE A 156 -5.32 23.48 -5.69
CA ILE A 156 -5.02 23.73 -4.27
C ILE A 156 -5.77 24.97 -3.78
N CYS A 157 -5.77 26.06 -4.55
CA CYS A 157 -6.52 27.27 -4.21
C CYS A 157 -8.02 26.98 -4.07
N GLU A 158 -8.58 26.14 -4.93
CA GLU A 158 -9.97 25.72 -4.83
C GLU A 158 -10.26 24.91 -3.57
N LEU A 159 -9.40 23.96 -3.22
CA LEU A 159 -9.52 23.20 -1.99
C LEU A 159 -9.47 24.10 -0.73
N LEU A 160 -8.69 25.17 -0.77
CA LEU A 160 -8.50 26.09 0.35
C LEU A 160 -9.55 27.21 0.41
N ASN A 161 -10.53 27.27 -0.50
CA ASN A 161 -11.53 28.34 -0.56
C ASN A 161 -12.58 28.31 0.57
N GLY A 162 -12.46 27.38 1.51
CA GLY A 162 -13.35 27.23 2.66
C GLY A 162 -14.62 26.42 2.41
N LYS A 163 -14.79 25.85 1.20
CA LYS A 163 -15.96 25.04 0.83
C LYS A 163 -15.71 23.54 0.99
N HIS A 164 -14.44 23.16 1.11
CA HIS A 164 -14.04 21.76 1.28
C HIS A 164 -13.73 21.47 2.75
N PHE A 165 -14.05 20.25 3.16
CA PHE A 165 -13.94 19.84 4.55
C PHE A 165 -13.13 18.55 4.67
N VAL A 166 -12.44 18.43 5.79
CA VAL A 166 -11.78 17.21 6.23
C VAL A 166 -12.30 16.79 7.60
N ARG A 167 -12.19 15.51 7.88
CA ARG A 167 -12.55 14.97 9.18
C ARG A 167 -11.44 15.23 10.19
N ASP A 168 -11.81 15.70 11.37
CA ASP A 168 -10.93 15.91 12.51
C ASP A 168 -11.57 15.23 13.74
N GLY A 169 -11.23 13.96 13.96
CA GLY A 169 -11.92 13.10 14.91
C GLY A 169 -13.38 12.89 14.52
N GLU A 170 -14.30 13.30 15.39
CA GLU A 170 -15.76 13.25 15.13
C GLU A 170 -16.30 14.52 14.45
N ASN A 171 -15.47 15.54 14.29
CA ASN A 171 -15.86 16.83 13.75
C ASN A 171 -15.42 17.00 12.28
N LEU A 172 -15.97 18.00 11.64
CA LEU A 172 -15.54 18.49 10.34
C LEU A 172 -14.88 19.86 10.51
N ARG A 173 -13.77 20.07 9.83
CA ARG A 173 -13.15 21.38 9.66
C ARG A 173 -12.85 21.65 8.20
N THR A 174 -12.67 22.90 7.85
CA THR A 174 -12.22 23.29 6.51
C THR A 174 -10.81 22.79 6.24
N VAL A 175 -10.55 22.47 4.97
CA VAL A 175 -9.23 22.06 4.49
C VAL A 175 -8.18 23.13 4.80
N GLN A 176 -7.02 22.72 5.26
CA GLN A 176 -5.84 23.54 5.51
C GLN A 176 -4.68 23.07 4.63
N PRO A 177 -3.65 23.89 4.39
CA PRO A 177 -2.50 23.48 3.56
C PRO A 177 -1.84 22.17 4.03
N GLU A 178 -1.82 21.89 5.32
CA GLU A 178 -1.27 20.68 5.93
C GLU A 178 -2.03 19.40 5.61
N ASP A 179 -3.25 19.51 5.09
CA ASP A 179 -4.07 18.37 4.67
C ASP A 179 -3.79 17.95 3.22
N ILE A 180 -3.00 18.72 2.49
CA ILE A 180 -2.76 18.55 1.06
C ILE A 180 -1.36 17.98 0.84
N VAL A 181 -1.27 16.89 0.08
CA VAL A 181 0.00 16.29 -0.30
C VAL A 181 0.07 16.18 -1.82
N ILE A 182 1.19 16.62 -2.41
CA ILE A 182 1.50 16.45 -3.82
C ILE A 182 2.48 15.28 -3.95
N LEU A 183 2.09 14.23 -4.66
CA LEU A 183 2.95 13.09 -4.94
C LEU A 183 3.49 13.21 -6.36
N LEU A 184 4.81 13.19 -6.49
CA LEU A 184 5.51 13.32 -7.76
C LEU A 184 6.44 12.12 -7.98
N ARG A 185 6.66 11.79 -9.24
CA ARG A 185 7.64 10.74 -9.59
C ARG A 185 9.07 11.13 -9.21
N SER A 186 9.40 12.40 -9.32
CA SER A 186 10.72 12.95 -8.96
C SER A 186 10.60 14.38 -8.46
N PRO A 187 11.26 14.73 -7.33
CA PRO A 187 11.26 16.10 -6.83
C PRO A 187 12.03 17.09 -7.73
N SER A 188 12.87 16.60 -8.66
CA SER A 188 13.60 17.44 -9.61
C SER A 188 12.75 18.01 -10.74
N SER A 189 11.45 17.71 -10.73
CA SER A 189 10.45 18.19 -11.70
C SER A 189 9.64 19.38 -11.17
N VAL A 190 10.05 20.00 -10.05
CA VAL A 190 9.39 21.15 -9.41
C VAL A 190 10.24 22.39 -9.58
#